data_9653b8039316135c0610b107ba5e05be
#
_entry.id   9653b8039316135c0610b107ba5e05be
#
_cell.length_a   1.000
_cell.length_b   1.000
_cell.length_c   1.000
_cell.angle_alpha   90.00
_cell.angle_beta   90.00
_cell.angle_gamma   90.00
#
_symmetry.space_group_name_H-M   'P 1'
#
loop_
_entity.id
_entity.type
_entity.pdbx_description
1 polymer ?
#
loop_
_entity_poly.entity_id
_entity_poly.type
_entity_poly.pdbx_seq_one_letter_code
_entity_poly.pdbx_strand_id
1 'polypeptide(L)'
;MECTNDLDRFQKQLFDSAKRNLNKEFLAFDDVLLVPQRSEVETRSDVNLGQNLDSNIRLDIPIISSPMDTVTELEMACAMSEMGGLGILHRYKSLMKEAEMAFHCHERGVKNIAAAIGVTGDYLIRAEAMVNIGKANILCLDVAHGHHVLVERALKSLKDIYGKDVHLMAGNVATLEGFNDLADWGADSVRCGIGGGSICTTRIQTGHGVPGLATIFECAQSDRDAKIIIDGGIKNSGDIVKALAAGADFVMLGSLMVGTTESPGQVITYTDGSKRKAYRGMASKKAQEEWRGKSSAPEGIATTVHYKGSVKTIIKDLVGGIKSGCSYSGAFNLKELRGNAVFCRQTNAATFESSAHILKR
;
A
#
# COMPACT_ATOMS: atom_id res chain seq x y z
N MET A 1 -36.90 19.51 31.96
CA MET A 1 -35.83 20.52 31.63
C MET A 1 -34.41 19.94 31.68
N GLU A 2 -34.16 18.74 32.23
CA GLU A 2 -32.80 18.13 32.25
C GLU A 2 -32.40 17.41 30.95
N CYS A 3 -33.34 16.84 30.17
CA CYS A 3 -33.03 16.15 28.92
C CYS A 3 -32.51 17.03 27.79
N THR A 4 -32.82 18.31 27.78
CA THR A 4 -32.32 19.25 26.73
C THR A 4 -30.86 19.63 26.97
N ASN A 5 -30.42 19.69 28.22
CA ASN A 5 -29.04 20.02 28.60
C ASN A 5 -28.02 18.93 28.20
N ASP A 6 -28.42 17.66 28.24
CA ASP A 6 -27.51 16.55 27.88
C ASP A 6 -27.32 16.41 26.35
N LEU A 7 -28.38 16.67 25.59
CA LEU A 7 -28.32 16.66 24.12
C LEU A 7 -27.45 17.81 23.60
N ASP A 8 -27.63 19.02 24.14
CA ASP A 8 -26.81 20.18 23.79
C ASP A 8 -25.34 19.99 24.19
N ARG A 9 -25.07 19.35 25.35
CA ARG A 9 -23.74 19.02 25.82
C ARG A 9 -23.08 17.96 24.93
N PHE A 10 -23.81 16.95 24.51
CA PHE A 10 -23.36 15.91 23.59
C PHE A 10 -23.09 16.48 22.20
N GLN A 11 -23.98 17.32 21.66
CA GLN A 11 -23.78 18.01 20.38
C GLN A 11 -22.56 18.95 20.42
N LYS A 12 -22.36 19.67 21.52
CA LYS A 12 -21.18 20.52 21.72
C LYS A 12 -19.89 19.70 21.81
N GLN A 13 -19.90 18.55 22.50
CA GLN A 13 -18.75 17.64 22.55
C GLN A 13 -18.41 17.04 21.19
N LEU A 14 -19.43 16.66 20.39
CA LEU A 14 -19.24 16.19 19.00
C LEU A 14 -18.66 17.29 18.13
N PHE A 15 -19.17 18.51 18.25
CA PHE A 15 -18.71 19.65 17.46
C PHE A 15 -17.27 20.07 17.82
N ASP A 16 -16.95 20.06 19.11
CA ASP A 16 -15.59 20.34 19.60
C ASP A 16 -14.61 19.22 19.26
N SER A 17 -15.06 17.97 19.22
CA SER A 17 -14.27 16.83 18.71
C SER A 17 -14.01 16.92 17.22
N ALA A 18 -15.02 17.28 16.40
CA ALA A 18 -14.85 17.50 14.98
C ALA A 18 -13.89 18.66 14.68
N LYS A 19 -13.91 19.72 15.49
CA LYS A 19 -13.00 20.87 15.36
C LYS A 19 -11.55 20.59 15.77
N ARG A 20 -11.29 19.61 16.65
CA ARG A 20 -9.94 19.34 17.17
C ARG A 20 -8.89 19.11 16.06
N ASN A 21 -9.29 18.54 14.95
CA ASN A 21 -8.39 18.24 13.83
C ASN A 21 -8.32 19.36 12.78
N LEU A 22 -9.21 20.37 12.80
CA LEU A 22 -9.16 21.46 11.81
C LEU A 22 -7.90 22.35 11.95
N ASN A 23 -7.32 22.41 13.14
CA ASN A 23 -6.08 23.14 13.41
C ASN A 23 -4.83 22.27 13.26
N LYS A 24 -4.98 20.96 12.99
CA LYS A 24 -3.87 20.03 12.77
C LYS A 24 -3.56 19.95 11.29
N GLU A 25 -2.33 20.23 10.90
CA GLU A 25 -1.89 20.05 9.53
C GLU A 25 -1.57 18.59 9.25
N PHE A 26 -2.15 18.06 8.19
CA PHE A 26 -1.92 16.70 7.70
C PHE A 26 -0.95 16.76 6.52
N LEU A 27 0.33 16.46 6.77
CA LEU A 27 1.40 16.59 5.80
C LEU A 27 1.39 15.44 4.78
N ALA A 28 1.61 15.76 3.52
CA ALA A 28 1.90 14.83 2.44
C ALA A 28 3.43 14.65 2.28
N PHE A 29 3.86 13.70 1.43
CA PHE A 29 5.29 13.49 1.16
C PHE A 29 5.96 14.72 0.56
N ASP A 30 5.24 15.52 -0.22
CA ASP A 30 5.77 16.73 -0.85
C ASP A 30 5.96 17.90 0.14
N ASP A 31 5.38 17.85 1.34
CA ASP A 31 5.47 18.91 2.34
C ASP A 31 6.75 18.83 3.19
N VAL A 32 7.52 17.74 3.07
CA VAL A 32 8.68 17.50 3.91
C VAL A 32 9.90 17.03 3.13
N LEU A 33 11.08 17.27 3.73
CA LEU A 33 12.34 16.62 3.38
C LEU A 33 12.95 15.99 4.64
N LEU A 34 13.92 15.08 4.43
CA LEU A 34 14.80 14.59 5.49
C LEU A 34 16.07 15.42 5.53
N VAL A 35 16.46 15.83 6.73
CA VAL A 35 17.71 16.55 6.96
C VAL A 35 18.87 15.56 6.97
N PRO A 36 19.90 15.72 6.10
CA PRO A 36 21.06 14.85 6.10
C PRO A 36 21.74 14.78 7.47
N GLN A 37 22.15 13.59 7.88
CA GLN A 37 22.85 13.34 9.13
C GLN A 37 24.30 12.94 8.87
N ARG A 38 25.18 13.04 9.90
CA ARG A 38 26.51 12.43 9.82
C ARG A 38 26.39 10.94 9.52
N SER A 39 27.14 10.46 8.55
CA SER A 39 27.09 9.07 8.10
C SER A 39 28.44 8.40 8.23
N GLU A 40 28.42 7.15 8.68
CA GLU A 40 29.57 6.22 8.69
C GLU A 40 29.37 5.08 7.65
N VAL A 41 28.33 5.20 6.81
CA VAL A 41 28.05 4.25 5.72
C VAL A 41 29.02 4.52 4.58
N GLU A 42 30.05 3.68 4.45
CA GLU A 42 31.09 3.84 3.43
C GLU A 42 30.59 3.50 2.03
N THR A 43 29.79 2.44 1.93
CA THR A 43 29.18 2.03 0.66
C THR A 43 27.69 1.71 0.83
N ARG A 44 26.90 1.99 -0.19
CA ARG A 44 25.45 1.66 -0.21
C ARG A 44 25.19 0.16 -0.13
N SER A 45 26.16 -0.70 -0.47
CA SER A 45 26.07 -2.16 -0.29
C SER A 45 25.94 -2.57 1.16
N ASP A 46 26.46 -1.79 2.10
CA ASP A 46 26.42 -2.06 3.54
C ASP A 46 25.01 -1.89 4.13
N VAL A 47 24.11 -1.23 3.38
CA VAL A 47 22.74 -1.00 3.83
C VAL A 47 21.87 -2.22 3.61
N ASN A 48 21.32 -2.77 4.69
CA ASN A 48 20.36 -3.87 4.68
C ASN A 48 18.92 -3.35 4.73
N LEU A 49 18.13 -3.64 3.70
CA LEU A 49 16.72 -3.24 3.60
C LEU A 49 15.75 -4.36 4.03
N GLY A 50 16.26 -5.53 4.40
CA GLY A 50 15.45 -6.69 4.77
C GLY A 50 14.58 -6.42 6.00
N GLN A 51 13.30 -6.79 5.93
CA GLN A 51 12.28 -6.53 6.93
C GLN A 51 11.41 -7.77 7.15
N ASN A 52 11.06 -8.06 8.40
CA ASN A 52 10.13 -9.13 8.73
C ASN A 52 8.69 -8.63 8.56
N LEU A 53 7.89 -9.36 7.77
CA LEU A 53 6.46 -9.15 7.67
C LEU A 53 5.75 -9.75 8.89
N ASP A 54 6.23 -10.93 9.33
CA ASP A 54 5.89 -11.57 10.60
C ASP A 54 7.08 -12.45 11.08
N SER A 55 6.84 -13.36 12.04
CA SER A 55 7.86 -14.27 12.55
C SER A 55 8.37 -15.29 11.51
N ASN A 56 7.57 -15.60 10.49
CA ASN A 56 7.84 -16.66 9.50
C ASN A 56 8.22 -16.09 8.13
N ILE A 57 7.81 -14.85 7.83
CA ILE A 57 7.95 -14.23 6.52
C ILE A 57 8.89 -13.03 6.62
N ARG A 58 9.99 -13.09 5.87
CA ARG A 58 10.93 -12.00 5.68
C ARG A 58 11.02 -11.63 4.21
N LEU A 59 11.01 -10.34 3.93
CA LEU A 59 11.27 -9.77 2.62
C LEU A 59 12.66 -9.09 2.62
N ASP A 60 13.41 -9.21 1.51
CA ASP A 60 14.74 -8.61 1.38
C ASP A 60 14.68 -7.12 1.06
N ILE A 61 13.55 -6.66 0.50
CA ILE A 61 13.25 -5.26 0.23
C ILE A 61 11.84 -4.90 0.74
N PRO A 62 11.61 -3.68 1.24
CA PRO A 62 10.34 -3.28 1.84
C PRO A 62 9.30 -2.85 0.78
N ILE A 63 9.23 -3.54 -0.36
CA ILE A 63 8.39 -3.17 -1.51
C ILE A 63 7.39 -4.27 -1.83
N ILE A 64 6.11 -3.88 -1.93
CA ILE A 64 4.98 -4.75 -2.26
C ILE A 64 4.27 -4.21 -3.50
N SER A 65 3.89 -5.05 -4.47
CA SER A 65 3.05 -4.63 -5.59
C SER A 65 1.56 -4.82 -5.29
N SER A 66 0.77 -3.81 -5.66
CA SER A 66 -0.67 -3.71 -5.30
C SER A 66 -1.53 -4.79 -5.95
N PRO A 67 -2.61 -5.27 -5.28
CA PRO A 67 -3.54 -6.27 -5.81
C PRO A 67 -4.54 -5.67 -6.82
N MET A 68 -4.04 -5.18 -7.93
CA MET A 68 -4.82 -4.57 -8.99
C MET A 68 -4.68 -5.35 -10.29
N ASP A 69 -5.76 -5.50 -11.05
CA ASP A 69 -5.80 -6.29 -12.29
C ASP A 69 -4.94 -5.73 -13.45
N THR A 70 -4.38 -4.56 -13.27
CA THR A 70 -3.42 -3.92 -14.19
C THR A 70 -2.01 -3.81 -13.58
N VAL A 71 -1.78 -4.37 -12.38
CA VAL A 71 -0.48 -4.31 -11.68
C VAL A 71 0.08 -5.69 -11.41
N THR A 72 -0.65 -6.56 -10.66
CA THR A 72 -0.10 -7.82 -10.14
C THR A 72 -0.92 -9.04 -10.57
N GLU A 73 -0.35 -9.80 -11.49
CA GLU A 73 -0.69 -11.18 -11.78
C GLU A 73 0.60 -12.04 -11.70
N LEU A 74 0.59 -13.24 -12.26
CA LEU A 74 1.66 -14.23 -12.17
C LEU A 74 3.05 -13.64 -12.47
N GLU A 75 3.23 -12.96 -13.60
CA GLU A 75 4.56 -12.46 -14.00
C GLU A 75 5.11 -11.40 -13.04
N MET A 76 4.25 -10.50 -12.57
CA MET A 76 4.63 -9.50 -11.57
C MET A 76 4.95 -10.16 -10.22
N ALA A 77 4.13 -11.12 -9.76
CA ALA A 77 4.36 -11.82 -8.50
C ALA A 77 5.70 -12.57 -8.52
N CYS A 78 6.03 -13.25 -9.63
CA CYS A 78 7.33 -13.90 -9.81
C CYS A 78 8.48 -12.89 -9.79
N ALA A 79 8.39 -11.81 -10.57
CA ALA A 79 9.44 -10.81 -10.62
C ALA A 79 9.66 -10.11 -9.26
N MET A 80 8.58 -9.83 -8.51
CA MET A 80 8.68 -9.28 -7.15
C MET A 80 9.40 -10.25 -6.21
N SER A 81 9.05 -11.54 -6.23
CA SER A 81 9.69 -12.57 -5.43
C SER A 81 11.18 -12.71 -5.75
N GLU A 82 11.55 -12.74 -7.03
CA GLU A 82 12.96 -12.79 -7.48
C GLU A 82 13.77 -11.57 -7.02
N MET A 83 13.12 -10.42 -6.88
CA MET A 83 13.76 -9.19 -6.39
C MET A 83 13.72 -9.05 -4.86
N GLY A 84 13.20 -10.04 -4.13
CA GLY A 84 13.11 -10.07 -2.68
C GLY A 84 11.96 -9.24 -2.08
N GLY A 85 11.02 -8.79 -2.91
CA GLY A 85 9.78 -8.14 -2.50
C GLY A 85 8.59 -9.08 -2.48
N LEU A 86 7.37 -8.54 -2.49
CA LEU A 86 6.13 -9.30 -2.48
C LEU A 86 5.16 -8.79 -3.56
N GLY A 87 4.55 -9.71 -4.32
CA GLY A 87 3.45 -9.40 -5.22
C GLY A 87 2.14 -9.97 -4.68
N ILE A 88 1.08 -9.14 -4.58
CA ILE A 88 -0.23 -9.59 -4.13
C ILE A 88 -1.13 -9.80 -5.35
N LEU A 89 -1.54 -11.05 -5.59
CA LEU A 89 -2.48 -11.41 -6.66
C LEU A 89 -3.84 -10.78 -6.37
N HIS A 90 -4.46 -10.21 -7.40
CA HIS A 90 -5.76 -9.55 -7.26
C HIS A 90 -6.93 -10.54 -7.29
N ARG A 91 -8.04 -10.20 -6.62
CA ARG A 91 -9.26 -11.02 -6.48
C ARG A 91 -10.28 -10.89 -7.62
N TYR A 92 -9.97 -10.13 -8.65
CA TYR A 92 -10.90 -9.83 -9.76
C TYR A 92 -10.81 -10.87 -10.87
N LYS A 93 -10.95 -12.13 -10.47
CA LYS A 93 -11.08 -13.33 -11.32
C LYS A 93 -12.06 -14.32 -10.67
N SER A 94 -12.52 -15.31 -11.44
CA SER A 94 -13.23 -16.43 -10.84
C SER A 94 -12.32 -17.13 -9.82
N LEU A 95 -12.92 -17.71 -8.79
CA LEU A 95 -12.20 -18.39 -7.71
C LEU A 95 -11.14 -19.35 -8.24
N MET A 96 -11.51 -20.23 -9.18
CA MET A 96 -10.58 -21.23 -9.73
C MET A 96 -9.43 -20.60 -10.50
N LYS A 97 -9.68 -19.57 -11.31
CA LYS A 97 -8.61 -18.86 -12.05
C LYS A 97 -7.63 -18.15 -11.15
N GLU A 98 -8.09 -17.63 -10.02
CA GLU A 98 -7.21 -17.02 -9.04
C GLU A 98 -6.37 -18.07 -8.31
N ALA A 99 -6.99 -19.20 -7.90
CA ALA A 99 -6.28 -20.31 -7.28
C ALA A 99 -5.26 -20.96 -8.21
N GLU A 100 -5.59 -21.15 -9.49
CA GLU A 100 -4.66 -21.61 -10.52
C GLU A 100 -3.47 -20.65 -10.69
N MET A 101 -3.73 -19.35 -10.72
CA MET A 101 -2.67 -18.35 -10.84
C MET A 101 -1.73 -18.37 -9.62
N ALA A 102 -2.27 -18.51 -8.41
CA ALA A 102 -1.49 -18.67 -7.18
C ALA A 102 -0.70 -19.99 -7.20
N PHE A 103 -1.29 -21.08 -7.65
CA PHE A 103 -0.61 -22.38 -7.81
C PHE A 103 0.55 -22.29 -8.82
N HIS A 104 0.37 -21.60 -9.94
CA HIS A 104 1.46 -21.37 -10.91
C HIS A 104 2.60 -20.51 -10.31
N CYS A 105 2.31 -19.59 -9.38
CA CYS A 105 3.37 -18.93 -8.62
C CYS A 105 4.17 -19.95 -7.80
N HIS A 106 3.49 -20.89 -7.16
CA HIS A 106 4.13 -21.97 -6.40
C HIS A 106 5.03 -22.85 -7.29
N GLU A 107 4.51 -23.31 -8.44
CA GLU A 107 5.28 -24.10 -9.41
C GLU A 107 6.53 -23.38 -9.92
N ARG A 108 6.47 -22.04 -10.02
CA ARG A 108 7.61 -21.20 -10.44
C ARG A 108 8.55 -20.81 -9.28
N GLY A 109 8.35 -21.41 -8.10
CA GLY A 109 9.24 -21.22 -6.95
C GLY A 109 9.08 -19.89 -6.22
N VAL A 110 7.93 -19.22 -6.37
CA VAL A 110 7.61 -18.01 -5.56
C VAL A 110 7.53 -18.42 -4.10
N LYS A 111 8.40 -17.84 -3.27
CA LYS A 111 8.57 -18.22 -1.86
C LYS A 111 7.37 -17.83 -1.00
N ASN A 112 6.85 -16.61 -1.20
CA ASN A 112 5.70 -16.08 -0.46
C ASN A 112 4.59 -15.75 -1.46
N ILE A 113 3.49 -16.47 -1.39
CA ILE A 113 2.35 -16.33 -2.29
C ILE A 113 1.26 -15.57 -1.55
N ALA A 114 0.97 -14.37 -2.02
CA ALA A 114 -0.05 -13.50 -1.46
C ALA A 114 -1.24 -13.37 -2.42
N ALA A 115 -2.44 -13.57 -1.90
CA ALA A 115 -3.68 -13.44 -2.67
C ALA A 115 -4.68 -12.53 -1.96
N ALA A 116 -5.32 -11.64 -2.73
CA ALA A 116 -6.34 -10.74 -2.20
C ALA A 116 -7.69 -11.45 -2.16
N ILE A 117 -8.44 -11.22 -1.09
CA ILE A 117 -9.82 -11.70 -0.92
C ILE A 117 -10.74 -10.54 -0.55
N GLY A 118 -12.06 -10.74 -0.70
CA GLY A 118 -13.07 -9.83 -0.17
C GLY A 118 -13.42 -10.14 1.29
N VAL A 119 -14.51 -9.52 1.77
CA VAL A 119 -15.04 -9.75 3.12
C VAL A 119 -16.53 -10.10 3.11
N THR A 120 -17.07 -10.39 1.93
CA THR A 120 -18.49 -10.74 1.72
C THR A 120 -18.62 -11.86 0.71
N GLY A 121 -19.79 -12.50 0.64
CA GLY A 121 -20.08 -13.55 -0.33
C GLY A 121 -19.23 -14.81 -0.07
N ASP A 122 -18.44 -15.18 -1.07
CA ASP A 122 -17.64 -16.43 -1.11
C ASP A 122 -16.27 -16.31 -0.43
N TYR A 123 -15.99 -15.27 0.36
CA TYR A 123 -14.64 -14.97 0.84
C TYR A 123 -13.96 -16.11 1.62
N LEU A 124 -14.72 -16.90 2.41
CA LEU A 124 -14.18 -18.07 3.13
C LEU A 124 -13.79 -19.19 2.17
N ILE A 125 -14.67 -19.50 1.19
CA ILE A 125 -14.39 -20.52 0.16
C ILE A 125 -13.20 -20.09 -0.69
N ARG A 126 -13.10 -18.79 -0.99
CA ARG A 126 -11.98 -18.22 -1.72
C ARG A 126 -10.68 -18.28 -0.92
N ALA A 127 -10.71 -17.94 0.37
CA ALA A 127 -9.56 -18.10 1.26
C ALA A 127 -9.08 -19.55 1.31
N GLU A 128 -10.01 -20.49 1.47
CA GLU A 128 -9.69 -21.93 1.46
C GLU A 128 -9.05 -22.37 0.14
N ALA A 129 -9.60 -21.95 -1.00
CA ALA A 129 -9.03 -22.27 -2.30
C ALA A 129 -7.63 -21.65 -2.50
N MET A 130 -7.41 -20.38 -2.06
CA MET A 130 -6.10 -19.75 -2.14
C MET A 130 -5.06 -20.51 -1.31
N VAL A 131 -5.39 -20.91 -0.09
CA VAL A 131 -4.48 -21.62 0.82
C VAL A 131 -4.26 -23.06 0.36
N ASN A 132 -5.31 -23.82 0.13
CA ASN A 132 -5.22 -25.27 -0.11
C ASN A 132 -4.81 -25.62 -1.55
N ILE A 133 -5.35 -24.94 -2.55
CA ILE A 133 -5.04 -25.15 -3.97
C ILE A 133 -3.90 -24.22 -4.40
N GLY A 134 -4.05 -22.92 -4.18
CA GLY A 134 -3.10 -21.89 -4.61
C GLY A 134 -1.81 -21.85 -3.81
N LYS A 135 -1.70 -22.55 -2.68
CA LYS A 135 -0.54 -22.57 -1.78
C LYS A 135 -0.16 -21.18 -1.22
N ALA A 136 -1.16 -20.30 -1.13
CA ALA A 136 -0.94 -18.98 -0.54
C ALA A 136 -0.67 -19.10 0.96
N ASN A 137 0.37 -18.40 1.42
CA ASN A 137 0.72 -18.24 2.83
C ASN A 137 0.41 -16.82 3.34
N ILE A 138 -0.13 -15.95 2.48
CA ILE A 138 -0.56 -14.60 2.82
C ILE A 138 -1.95 -14.36 2.19
N LEU A 139 -2.92 -13.97 3.00
CA LEU A 139 -4.24 -13.51 2.55
C LEU A 139 -4.37 -12.00 2.80
N CYS A 140 -4.76 -11.26 1.77
CA CYS A 140 -4.96 -9.82 1.84
C CYS A 140 -6.46 -9.48 1.74
N LEU A 141 -7.08 -9.04 2.84
CA LEU A 141 -8.44 -8.53 2.86
C LEU A 141 -8.45 -7.14 2.20
N ASP A 142 -8.93 -7.08 0.95
CA ASP A 142 -8.83 -5.90 0.09
C ASP A 142 -10.18 -5.18 -0.03
N VAL A 143 -10.35 -4.11 0.76
CA VAL A 143 -11.54 -3.25 0.75
C VAL A 143 -11.16 -1.76 0.79
N ALA A 144 -12.01 -0.91 0.25
CA ALA A 144 -11.75 0.53 0.17
C ALA A 144 -11.70 1.21 1.56
N HIS A 145 -12.51 0.71 2.51
CA HIS A 145 -12.55 1.18 3.91
C HIS A 145 -12.52 -0.02 4.85
N GLY A 146 -11.35 -0.26 5.44
CA GLY A 146 -11.07 -1.43 6.28
C GLY A 146 -11.64 -1.34 7.69
N HIS A 147 -11.82 -0.15 8.25
CA HIS A 147 -12.40 0.04 9.59
C HIS A 147 -13.92 -0.17 9.55
N HIS A 148 -14.33 -1.43 9.38
CA HIS A 148 -15.72 -1.79 9.12
C HIS A 148 -16.07 -3.16 9.74
N VAL A 149 -17.28 -3.31 10.27
CA VAL A 149 -17.76 -4.55 10.93
C VAL A 149 -17.65 -5.82 10.06
N LEU A 150 -17.72 -5.70 8.74
CA LEU A 150 -17.52 -6.84 7.84
C LEU A 150 -16.06 -7.30 7.82
N VAL A 151 -15.12 -6.38 7.93
CA VAL A 151 -13.68 -6.70 8.04
C VAL A 151 -13.38 -7.33 9.40
N GLU A 152 -13.94 -6.80 10.48
CA GLU A 152 -13.85 -7.40 11.82
C GLU A 152 -14.28 -8.87 11.81
N ARG A 153 -15.49 -9.15 11.29
CA ARG A 153 -16.02 -10.53 11.20
C ARG A 153 -15.13 -11.43 10.35
N ALA A 154 -14.67 -10.94 9.20
CA ALA A 154 -13.83 -11.70 8.30
C ALA A 154 -12.46 -12.01 8.93
N LEU A 155 -11.80 -11.02 9.54
CA LEU A 155 -10.51 -11.20 10.22
C LEU A 155 -10.61 -12.21 11.36
N LYS A 156 -11.60 -12.08 12.25
CA LYS A 156 -11.82 -13.01 13.35
C LYS A 156 -12.05 -14.42 12.84
N SER A 157 -12.92 -14.61 11.83
CA SER A 157 -13.18 -15.93 11.25
C SER A 157 -11.94 -16.54 10.62
N LEU A 158 -11.15 -15.78 9.88
CA LEU A 158 -9.93 -16.27 9.24
C LEU A 158 -8.83 -16.56 10.27
N LYS A 159 -8.72 -15.74 11.32
CA LYS A 159 -7.76 -15.97 12.41
C LYS A 159 -8.09 -17.23 13.20
N ASP A 160 -9.39 -17.52 13.43
CA ASP A 160 -9.85 -18.75 14.07
C ASP A 160 -9.53 -20.00 13.20
N ILE A 161 -9.62 -19.88 11.86
CA ILE A 161 -9.35 -20.99 10.93
C ILE A 161 -7.85 -21.23 10.77
N TYR A 162 -7.06 -20.17 10.54
CA TYR A 162 -5.66 -20.31 10.10
C TYR A 162 -4.63 -20.01 11.19
N GLY A 163 -5.03 -19.38 12.29
CA GLY A 163 -4.13 -19.08 13.41
C GLY A 163 -2.91 -18.24 12.97
N LYS A 164 -1.72 -18.85 13.07
CA LYS A 164 -0.43 -18.27 12.67
C LYS A 164 0.14 -18.91 11.38
N ASP A 165 -0.57 -19.86 10.79
CA ASP A 165 -0.10 -20.57 9.61
C ASP A 165 -0.22 -19.73 8.33
N VAL A 166 -1.16 -18.77 8.32
CA VAL A 166 -1.38 -17.83 7.22
C VAL A 166 -1.31 -16.41 7.75
N HIS A 167 -0.48 -15.59 7.10
CA HIS A 167 -0.40 -14.17 7.38
C HIS A 167 -1.65 -13.44 6.91
N LEU A 168 -2.30 -12.69 7.79
CA LEU A 168 -3.48 -11.90 7.47
C LEU A 168 -3.10 -10.41 7.32
N MET A 169 -3.14 -9.93 6.08
CA MET A 169 -3.03 -8.51 5.75
C MET A 169 -4.42 -7.94 5.55
N ALA A 170 -4.71 -6.76 6.10
CA ALA A 170 -6.04 -6.15 5.93
C ALA A 170 -5.94 -4.64 5.71
N GLY A 171 -6.94 -4.05 5.13
CA GLY A 171 -7.04 -2.60 4.92
C GLY A 171 -8.08 -2.23 3.87
N ASN A 172 -8.21 -0.89 3.57
CA ASN A 172 -7.30 0.18 4.00
C ASN A 172 -7.89 0.98 5.17
N VAL A 173 -7.03 1.49 6.02
CA VAL A 173 -7.37 2.43 7.09
C VAL A 173 -6.50 3.70 6.99
N ALA A 174 -6.87 4.77 7.71
CA ALA A 174 -6.12 6.02 7.70
C ALA A 174 -5.98 6.66 9.09
N THR A 175 -6.38 5.98 10.15
CA THR A 175 -6.36 6.47 11.54
C THR A 175 -5.71 5.46 12.46
N LEU A 176 -5.14 5.92 13.58
CA LEU A 176 -4.60 5.06 14.63
C LEU A 176 -5.65 4.09 15.19
N GLU A 177 -6.87 4.58 15.42
CA GLU A 177 -7.99 3.75 15.89
C GLU A 177 -8.27 2.60 14.94
N GLY A 178 -8.45 2.91 13.63
CA GLY A 178 -8.69 1.88 12.63
C GLY A 178 -7.52 0.89 12.48
N PHE A 179 -6.27 1.36 12.64
CA PHE A 179 -5.09 0.49 12.65
C PHE A 179 -5.13 -0.49 13.84
N ASN A 180 -5.36 0.04 15.05
CA ASN A 180 -5.41 -0.75 16.28
C ASN A 180 -6.53 -1.78 16.23
N ASP A 181 -7.71 -1.39 15.77
CA ASP A 181 -8.86 -2.28 15.67
C ASP A 181 -8.59 -3.43 14.69
N LEU A 182 -8.01 -3.16 13.51
CA LEU A 182 -7.66 -4.24 12.57
C LEU A 182 -6.62 -5.20 13.17
N ALA A 183 -5.62 -4.67 13.87
CA ALA A 183 -4.62 -5.48 14.57
C ALA A 183 -5.27 -6.33 15.68
N ASP A 184 -6.14 -5.74 16.51
CA ASP A 184 -6.86 -6.42 17.59
C ASP A 184 -7.86 -7.47 17.05
N TRP A 185 -8.38 -7.29 15.83
CA TRP A 185 -9.22 -8.28 15.14
C TRP A 185 -8.42 -9.43 14.50
N GLY A 186 -7.09 -9.35 14.52
CA GLY A 186 -6.19 -10.43 14.08
C GLY A 186 -5.41 -10.18 12.80
N ALA A 187 -5.34 -8.94 12.30
CA ALA A 187 -4.45 -8.60 11.20
C ALA A 187 -2.99 -8.62 11.66
N ASP A 188 -2.12 -9.34 10.93
CA ASP A 188 -0.67 -9.36 11.16
C ASP A 188 0.02 -8.17 10.49
N SER A 189 -0.60 -7.60 9.45
CA SER A 189 -0.21 -6.34 8.83
C SER A 189 -1.42 -5.54 8.34
N VAL A 190 -1.30 -4.22 8.34
CA VAL A 190 -2.39 -3.31 7.99
C VAL A 190 -1.97 -2.39 6.85
N ARG A 191 -2.78 -2.37 5.78
CA ARG A 191 -2.64 -1.42 4.68
C ARG A 191 -3.21 -0.08 5.11
N CYS A 192 -2.35 0.92 5.12
CA CYS A 192 -2.64 2.27 5.57
C CYS A 192 -2.65 3.24 4.38
N GLY A 193 -3.70 4.05 4.25
CA GLY A 193 -3.85 5.04 3.19
C GLY A 193 -5.21 5.00 2.52
N ILE A 194 -5.95 6.10 2.60
CA ILE A 194 -7.25 6.30 1.94
C ILE A 194 -7.17 7.55 1.07
N GLY A 195 -7.45 7.39 -0.22
CA GLY A 195 -7.53 8.49 -1.18
C GLY A 195 -6.17 8.99 -1.71
N GLY A 196 -5.04 8.32 -1.40
CA GLY A 196 -3.69 8.71 -1.83
C GLY A 196 -3.25 8.17 -3.20
N GLY A 197 -3.96 7.19 -3.77
CA GLY A 197 -3.59 6.57 -5.04
C GLY A 197 -3.68 7.53 -6.23
N SER A 198 -2.78 7.40 -7.21
CA SER A 198 -2.68 8.29 -8.37
C SER A 198 -3.92 8.30 -9.30
N ILE A 199 -4.72 7.25 -9.25
CA ILE A 199 -5.98 7.10 -9.99
C ILE A 199 -7.20 6.97 -9.06
N CYS A 200 -7.00 7.21 -7.76
CA CYS A 200 -8.06 7.19 -6.76
C CYS A 200 -8.86 8.50 -6.79
N THR A 201 -10.17 8.41 -6.78
CA THR A 201 -11.09 9.56 -6.70
C THR A 201 -11.94 9.54 -5.43
N THR A 202 -11.61 8.73 -4.44
CA THR A 202 -12.34 8.62 -3.17
C THR A 202 -12.53 9.99 -2.51
N ARG A 203 -11.48 10.82 -2.46
CA ARG A 203 -11.57 12.18 -1.88
C ARG A 203 -12.56 13.06 -2.62
N ILE A 204 -12.67 12.92 -3.94
CA ILE A 204 -13.59 13.69 -4.78
C ILE A 204 -15.04 13.18 -4.60
N GLN A 205 -15.20 11.86 -4.57
CA GLN A 205 -16.52 11.24 -4.54
C GLN A 205 -17.17 11.24 -3.14
N THR A 206 -16.35 11.07 -2.10
CA THR A 206 -16.85 10.87 -0.74
C THR A 206 -16.49 11.99 0.23
N GLY A 207 -15.54 12.86 -0.12
CA GLY A 207 -14.96 13.86 0.79
C GLY A 207 -14.00 13.25 1.84
N HIS A 208 -13.75 11.93 1.82
CA HIS A 208 -12.90 11.25 2.81
C HIS A 208 -11.50 10.98 2.29
N GLY A 209 -10.52 11.06 3.19
CA GLY A 209 -9.13 10.72 2.93
C GLY A 209 -8.17 11.42 3.88
N VAL A 210 -6.99 10.83 4.03
CA VAL A 210 -5.89 11.42 4.82
C VAL A 210 -4.62 11.36 3.98
N PRO A 211 -3.74 12.39 3.98
CA PRO A 211 -2.44 12.33 3.34
C PRO A 211 -1.60 11.16 3.85
N GLY A 212 -0.88 10.46 2.94
CA GLY A 212 -0.18 9.23 3.26
C GLY A 212 0.86 9.37 4.38
N LEU A 213 1.65 10.44 4.35
CA LEU A 213 2.66 10.68 5.39
C LEU A 213 2.01 10.90 6.77
N ALA A 214 0.94 11.70 6.84
CA ALA A 214 0.19 11.91 8.07
C ALA A 214 -0.44 10.59 8.58
N THR A 215 -0.96 9.74 7.68
CA THR A 215 -1.45 8.40 8.03
C THR A 215 -0.36 7.55 8.69
N ILE A 216 0.88 7.57 8.17
CA ILE A 216 2.00 6.82 8.76
C ILE A 216 2.30 7.35 10.17
N PHE A 217 2.44 8.66 10.34
CA PHE A 217 2.72 9.25 11.66
C PHE A 217 1.64 8.95 12.70
N GLU A 218 0.37 8.86 12.29
CA GLU A 218 -0.72 8.44 13.18
C GLU A 218 -0.60 6.94 13.54
N CYS A 219 -0.51 6.07 12.53
CA CYS A 219 -0.47 4.62 12.76
C CYS A 219 0.82 4.15 13.47
N ALA A 220 1.94 4.84 13.27
CA ALA A 220 3.20 4.55 13.93
C ALA A 220 3.21 4.81 15.46
N GLN A 221 2.16 5.45 15.99
CA GLN A 221 1.95 5.59 17.44
C GLN A 221 1.35 4.35 18.08
N SER A 222 0.97 3.34 17.29
CA SER A 222 0.43 2.09 17.79
C SER A 222 1.46 1.30 18.61
N ASP A 223 1.00 0.65 19.66
CA ASP A 223 1.74 -0.32 20.44
C ASP A 223 1.46 -1.79 20.02
N ARG A 224 0.71 -1.99 18.92
CA ARG A 224 0.43 -3.32 18.33
C ARG A 224 1.57 -3.77 17.46
N ASP A 225 1.81 -5.09 17.43
CA ASP A 225 2.88 -5.71 16.61
C ASP A 225 2.59 -5.76 15.10
N ALA A 226 1.35 -5.42 14.67
CA ALA A 226 0.97 -5.42 13.27
C ALA A 226 1.85 -4.47 12.44
N LYS A 227 2.24 -4.90 11.21
CA LYS A 227 3.11 -4.12 10.34
C LYS A 227 2.34 -3.05 9.58
N ILE A 228 2.93 -1.87 9.47
CA ILE A 228 2.36 -0.73 8.72
C ILE A 228 2.79 -0.83 7.26
N ILE A 229 1.82 -0.98 6.35
CA ILE A 229 2.06 -0.99 4.90
C ILE A 229 1.40 0.25 4.32
N ILE A 230 2.18 1.27 3.98
CA ILE A 230 1.62 2.46 3.33
C ILE A 230 1.23 2.16 1.90
N ASP A 231 -0.02 2.44 1.54
CA ASP A 231 -0.58 2.18 0.22
C ASP A 231 -1.06 3.46 -0.47
N GLY A 232 -0.42 3.77 -1.58
CA GLY A 232 -0.70 4.95 -2.39
C GLY A 232 0.12 6.20 -2.03
N GLY A 233 0.18 7.14 -2.98
CA GLY A 233 0.88 8.42 -2.82
C GLY A 233 2.38 8.40 -3.07
N ILE A 234 3.00 7.25 -3.23
CA ILE A 234 4.44 7.09 -3.51
C ILE A 234 4.72 7.30 -5.00
N LYS A 235 5.61 8.23 -5.33
CA LYS A 235 5.96 8.62 -6.70
C LYS A 235 7.41 8.31 -7.09
N ASN A 236 8.29 8.16 -6.11
CA ASN A 236 9.73 7.98 -6.32
C ASN A 236 10.39 7.33 -5.08
N SER A 237 11.69 7.03 -5.16
CA SER A 237 12.45 6.46 -4.04
C SER A 237 12.55 7.38 -2.83
N GLY A 238 12.59 8.70 -3.02
CA GLY A 238 12.59 9.67 -1.92
C GLY A 238 11.32 9.59 -1.07
N ASP A 239 10.16 9.40 -1.69
CA ASP A 239 8.90 9.19 -0.97
C ASP A 239 8.92 7.87 -0.17
N ILE A 240 9.55 6.81 -0.73
CA ILE A 240 9.74 5.54 0.00
C ILE A 240 10.62 5.77 1.23
N VAL A 241 11.74 6.47 1.09
CA VAL A 241 12.64 6.79 2.22
C VAL A 241 11.88 7.56 3.31
N LYS A 242 11.11 8.60 2.94
CA LYS A 242 10.28 9.37 3.88
C LYS A 242 9.24 8.48 4.58
N ALA A 243 8.59 7.58 3.84
CA ALA A 243 7.61 6.66 4.40
C ALA A 243 8.21 5.71 5.43
N LEU A 244 9.35 5.07 5.10
CA LEU A 244 10.07 4.16 5.99
C LEU A 244 10.63 4.89 7.21
N ALA A 245 11.16 6.11 7.03
CA ALA A 245 11.64 6.97 8.09
C ALA A 245 10.52 7.43 9.05
N ALA A 246 9.31 7.65 8.52
CA ALA A 246 8.14 8.04 9.30
C ALA A 246 7.52 6.89 10.11
N GLY A 247 7.91 5.63 9.85
CA GLY A 247 7.45 4.48 10.62
C GLY A 247 6.76 3.38 9.80
N ALA A 248 6.56 3.53 8.49
CA ALA A 248 6.06 2.44 7.66
C ALA A 248 7.07 1.27 7.63
N ASP A 249 6.58 0.04 7.73
CA ASP A 249 7.41 -1.16 7.58
C ASP A 249 7.62 -1.51 6.11
N PHE A 250 6.59 -1.33 5.31
CA PHE A 250 6.58 -1.63 3.88
C PHE A 250 5.84 -0.54 3.11
N VAL A 251 6.12 -0.47 1.80
CA VAL A 251 5.40 0.39 0.85
C VAL A 251 4.71 -0.46 -0.21
N MET A 252 3.45 -0.17 -0.48
CA MET A 252 2.68 -0.81 -1.55
C MET A 252 2.62 0.12 -2.77
N LEU A 253 3.04 -0.41 -3.93
CA LEU A 253 3.21 0.35 -5.14
C LEU A 253 2.28 -0.14 -6.27
N GLY A 254 1.52 0.79 -6.86
CA GLY A 254 0.68 0.57 -8.03
C GLY A 254 1.23 1.28 -9.26
N SER A 255 1.17 2.62 -9.30
CA SER A 255 1.53 3.45 -10.46
C SER A 255 2.99 3.31 -10.91
N LEU A 256 3.91 3.03 -10.01
CA LEU A 256 5.31 2.79 -10.36
C LEU A 256 5.49 1.44 -11.08
N MET A 257 4.70 0.42 -10.75
CA MET A 257 4.81 -0.94 -11.28
C MET A 257 4.00 -1.16 -12.56
N VAL A 258 2.88 -0.45 -12.73
CA VAL A 258 2.05 -0.54 -13.95
C VAL A 258 2.79 -0.03 -15.17
N GLY A 259 2.47 -0.57 -16.35
CA GLY A 259 3.14 -0.23 -17.61
C GLY A 259 4.46 -0.97 -17.84
N THR A 260 4.85 -1.87 -16.94
CA THR A 260 6.02 -2.73 -17.11
C THR A 260 5.69 -3.99 -17.92
N THR A 261 6.73 -4.70 -18.35
CA THR A 261 6.57 -5.97 -19.07
C THR A 261 5.74 -6.95 -18.27
N GLU A 262 6.01 -7.04 -16.97
CA GLU A 262 5.45 -8.01 -16.04
C GLU A 262 4.04 -7.61 -15.54
N SER A 263 3.64 -6.34 -15.66
CA SER A 263 2.27 -5.93 -15.33
C SER A 263 1.28 -6.53 -16.35
N PRO A 264 0.04 -6.86 -15.94
CA PRO A 264 -0.97 -7.43 -16.83
C PRO A 264 -1.35 -6.52 -18.00
N GLY A 265 -1.97 -7.12 -19.02
CA GLY A 265 -2.48 -6.43 -20.19
C GLY A 265 -1.46 -6.29 -21.33
N GLN A 266 -1.98 -6.09 -22.54
CA GLN A 266 -1.19 -5.97 -23.76
C GLN A 266 -0.58 -4.59 -23.90
N VAL A 267 0.58 -4.53 -24.56
CA VAL A 267 1.20 -3.27 -25.00
C VAL A 267 0.45 -2.78 -26.25
N ILE A 268 -0.09 -1.57 -26.15
CA ILE A 268 -0.78 -0.88 -27.25
C ILE A 268 0.23 0.09 -27.88
N THR A 269 0.49 -0.07 -29.18
CA THR A 269 1.31 0.89 -29.94
C THR A 269 0.39 1.90 -30.61
N TYR A 270 0.60 3.17 -30.33
CA TYR A 270 -0.14 4.29 -30.93
C TYR A 270 0.47 4.72 -32.28
N THR A 271 -0.26 5.54 -33.02
CA THR A 271 0.16 6.04 -34.34
C THR A 271 1.42 6.92 -34.30
N ASP A 272 1.69 7.55 -33.15
CA ASP A 272 2.91 8.33 -32.87
C ASP A 272 4.11 7.44 -32.47
N GLY A 273 3.95 6.12 -32.49
CA GLY A 273 4.97 5.14 -32.10
C GLY A 273 5.07 4.94 -30.57
N SER A 274 4.35 5.70 -29.76
CA SER A 274 4.36 5.50 -28.30
C SER A 274 3.72 4.18 -27.91
N LYS A 275 4.33 3.51 -26.93
CA LYS A 275 3.83 2.23 -26.38
C LYS A 275 3.18 2.50 -25.01
N ARG A 276 2.00 1.96 -24.80
CA ARG A 276 1.24 2.13 -23.54
C ARG A 276 0.59 0.84 -23.07
N LYS A 277 0.27 0.79 -21.78
CA LYS A 277 -0.55 -0.28 -21.17
C LYS A 277 -1.73 0.34 -20.41
N ALA A 278 -2.80 -0.44 -20.24
CA ALA A 278 -3.95 -0.01 -19.46
C ALA A 278 -3.60 0.14 -17.99
N TYR A 279 -4.19 1.13 -17.32
CA TYR A 279 -4.14 1.33 -15.89
C TYR A 279 -5.51 1.76 -15.38
N ARG A 280 -6.05 1.05 -14.37
CA ARG A 280 -7.36 1.38 -13.79
C ARG A 280 -7.40 1.12 -12.30
N GLY A 281 -8.16 1.97 -11.60
CA GLY A 281 -8.54 1.72 -10.20
C GLY A 281 -9.59 0.62 -10.13
N MET A 282 -9.50 -0.25 -9.11
CA MET A 282 -10.44 -1.36 -8.96
C MET A 282 -11.86 -0.89 -8.59
N ALA A 283 -11.99 0.33 -8.04
CA ALA A 283 -13.26 1.00 -7.83
C ALA A 283 -13.69 1.91 -9.00
N SER A 284 -13.01 1.90 -10.15
CA SER A 284 -13.41 2.67 -11.34
C SER A 284 -14.69 2.12 -11.95
N LYS A 285 -15.44 2.98 -12.66
CA LYS A 285 -16.66 2.58 -13.36
C LYS A 285 -16.45 1.34 -14.24
N LYS A 286 -15.40 1.35 -15.06
CA LYS A 286 -15.08 0.24 -15.97
C LYS A 286 -14.80 -1.05 -15.22
N ALA A 287 -14.04 -1.01 -14.12
CA ALA A 287 -13.76 -2.19 -13.31
C ALA A 287 -15.02 -2.73 -12.63
N GLN A 288 -15.86 -1.84 -12.08
CA GLN A 288 -17.12 -2.25 -11.43
C GLN A 288 -18.10 -2.90 -12.43
N GLU A 289 -18.26 -2.32 -13.63
CA GLU A 289 -19.15 -2.86 -14.68
C GLU A 289 -18.66 -4.25 -15.14
N GLU A 290 -17.35 -4.42 -15.33
CA GLU A 290 -16.77 -5.69 -15.79
C GLU A 290 -16.89 -6.80 -14.73
N TRP A 291 -16.66 -6.49 -13.44
CA TRP A 291 -16.63 -7.50 -12.37
C TRP A 291 -17.94 -7.68 -11.61
N ARG A 292 -18.81 -6.66 -11.57
CA ARG A 292 -20.09 -6.67 -10.82
C ARG A 292 -21.30 -6.55 -11.72
N GLY A 293 -21.11 -6.31 -13.02
CA GLY A 293 -22.20 -6.05 -13.98
C GLY A 293 -22.88 -4.70 -13.82
N LYS A 294 -22.53 -3.92 -12.80
CA LYS A 294 -23.09 -2.57 -12.53
C LYS A 294 -22.06 -1.70 -11.83
N SER A 295 -22.17 -0.39 -12.03
CA SER A 295 -21.37 0.63 -11.33
C SER A 295 -22.21 1.44 -10.37
N SER A 296 -21.67 1.73 -9.19
CA SER A 296 -22.25 2.64 -8.19
C SER A 296 -21.12 3.40 -7.50
N ALA A 297 -21.24 4.74 -7.44
CA ALA A 297 -20.28 5.64 -6.81
C ALA A 297 -18.81 5.27 -7.16
N PRO A 298 -18.37 5.41 -8.43
CA PRO A 298 -17.01 5.00 -8.81
C PRO A 298 -15.96 5.89 -8.15
N GLU A 299 -15.02 5.26 -7.45
CA GLU A 299 -13.94 5.91 -6.70
C GLU A 299 -12.57 5.77 -7.36
N GLY A 300 -12.53 5.69 -8.68
CA GLY A 300 -11.30 5.60 -9.45
C GLY A 300 -11.52 5.85 -10.94
N ILE A 301 -10.41 6.11 -11.65
CA ILE A 301 -10.41 6.30 -13.10
C ILE A 301 -9.74 5.14 -13.82
N ALA A 302 -10.00 5.02 -15.13
CA ALA A 302 -9.30 4.15 -16.04
C ALA A 302 -8.59 5.00 -17.11
N THR A 303 -7.32 4.68 -17.36
CA THR A 303 -6.45 5.40 -18.30
C THR A 303 -5.40 4.48 -18.92
N THR A 304 -4.45 5.02 -19.64
CA THR A 304 -3.25 4.32 -20.10
C THR A 304 -1.99 5.01 -19.58
N VAL A 305 -0.93 4.23 -19.35
CA VAL A 305 0.39 4.72 -18.96
C VAL A 305 1.44 4.31 -19.98
N HIS A 306 2.53 5.04 -20.07
CA HIS A 306 3.65 4.67 -20.93
C HIS A 306 4.21 3.29 -20.55
N TYR A 307 4.59 2.52 -21.55
CA TYR A 307 5.34 1.28 -21.35
C TYR A 307 6.75 1.59 -20.85
N LYS A 308 7.17 0.92 -19.79
CA LYS A 308 8.37 1.24 -19.01
C LYS A 308 9.49 0.19 -19.12
N GLY A 309 9.28 -0.91 -19.87
CA GLY A 309 10.21 -2.04 -19.88
C GLY A 309 10.07 -2.91 -18.63
N SER A 310 11.14 -3.57 -18.20
CA SER A 310 11.10 -4.52 -17.08
C SER A 310 10.94 -3.84 -15.73
N VAL A 311 10.05 -4.39 -14.87
CA VAL A 311 9.88 -3.97 -13.49
C VAL A 311 11.16 -4.14 -12.67
N LYS A 312 11.99 -5.14 -13.00
CA LYS A 312 13.27 -5.39 -12.30
C LYS A 312 14.22 -4.19 -12.37
N THR A 313 14.23 -3.46 -13.49
CA THR A 313 15.00 -2.21 -13.62
C THR A 313 14.46 -1.15 -12.66
N ILE A 314 13.14 -0.95 -12.65
CA ILE A 314 12.50 0.03 -11.75
C ILE A 314 12.79 -0.31 -10.28
N ILE A 315 12.66 -1.59 -9.88
CA ILE A 315 12.94 -2.02 -8.51
C ILE A 315 14.41 -1.76 -8.15
N LYS A 316 15.36 -2.06 -9.05
CA LYS A 316 16.79 -1.78 -8.81
C LYS A 316 17.05 -0.29 -8.57
N ASP A 317 16.43 0.57 -9.37
CA ASP A 317 16.56 2.02 -9.22
C ASP A 317 15.96 2.51 -7.90
N LEU A 318 14.76 2.01 -7.53
CA LEU A 318 14.12 2.34 -6.25
C LEU A 318 14.96 1.88 -5.07
N VAL A 319 15.47 0.63 -5.08
CA VAL A 319 16.34 0.08 -4.04
C VAL A 319 17.63 0.89 -3.92
N GLY A 320 18.24 1.27 -5.05
CA GLY A 320 19.40 2.15 -5.07
C GLY A 320 19.14 3.49 -4.39
N GLY A 321 17.97 4.09 -4.69
CA GLY A 321 17.52 5.33 -4.05
C GLY A 321 17.26 5.19 -2.54
N ILE A 322 16.61 4.07 -2.11
CA ILE A 322 16.37 3.81 -0.69
C ILE A 322 17.69 3.65 0.06
N LYS A 323 18.63 2.84 -0.46
CA LYS A 323 19.96 2.68 0.14
C LYS A 323 20.74 3.99 0.21
N SER A 324 20.62 4.83 -0.82
CA SER A 324 21.19 6.18 -0.79
C SER A 324 20.57 7.03 0.33
N GLY A 325 19.23 7.03 0.47
CA GLY A 325 18.55 7.74 1.54
C GLY A 325 18.96 7.27 2.95
N CYS A 326 19.11 5.96 3.15
CA CYS A 326 19.67 5.42 4.39
C CYS A 326 21.08 5.95 4.65
N SER A 327 21.96 5.94 3.64
CA SER A 327 23.32 6.49 3.76
C SER A 327 23.31 7.97 4.15
N TYR A 328 22.45 8.80 3.55
CA TYR A 328 22.31 10.22 3.95
C TYR A 328 21.78 10.41 5.37
N SER A 329 21.11 9.42 5.93
CA SER A 329 20.63 9.41 7.32
C SER A 329 21.59 8.72 8.29
N GLY A 330 22.78 8.29 7.85
CA GLY A 330 23.74 7.54 8.66
C GLY A 330 23.21 6.20 9.16
N ALA A 331 22.37 5.53 8.34
CA ALA A 331 21.66 4.32 8.72
C ALA A 331 22.08 3.11 7.89
N PHE A 332 22.44 2.00 8.56
CA PHE A 332 22.77 0.72 7.94
C PHE A 332 21.54 -0.19 7.71
N ASN A 333 20.40 0.18 8.31
CA ASN A 333 19.15 -0.57 8.21
C ASN A 333 17.94 0.34 8.45
N LEU A 334 16.72 -0.21 8.25
CA LEU A 334 15.48 0.56 8.37
C LEU A 334 15.17 0.99 9.81
N LYS A 335 15.62 0.24 10.82
CA LYS A 335 15.45 0.61 12.23
C LYS A 335 16.28 1.86 12.57
N GLU A 336 17.52 1.88 12.12
CA GLU A 336 18.41 3.05 12.27
C GLU A 336 17.90 4.24 11.47
N LEU A 337 17.38 4.03 10.22
CA LEU A 337 16.74 5.08 9.44
C LEU A 337 15.64 5.79 10.24
N ARG A 338 14.74 5.03 10.89
CA ARG A 338 13.69 5.59 11.76
C ARG A 338 14.25 6.36 12.96
N GLY A 339 15.29 5.81 13.60
CA GLY A 339 15.92 6.43 14.77
C GLY A 339 16.68 7.72 14.45
N ASN A 340 17.29 7.80 13.27
CA ASN A 340 18.14 8.92 12.85
C ASN A 340 17.36 10.00 12.07
N ALA A 341 16.12 9.71 11.65
CA ALA A 341 15.36 10.58 10.76
C ALA A 341 15.00 11.91 11.43
N VAL A 342 15.38 13.00 10.78
CA VAL A 342 14.96 14.36 11.13
C VAL A 342 14.21 14.95 9.95
N PHE A 343 12.93 15.24 10.14
CA PHE A 343 12.09 15.85 9.11
C PHE A 343 12.14 17.38 9.21
N CYS A 344 12.20 18.03 8.06
CA CYS A 344 11.95 19.48 7.94
C CYS A 344 10.77 19.72 7.00
N ARG A 345 9.97 20.74 7.29
CA ARG A 345 8.90 21.21 6.40
C ARG A 345 9.50 22.08 5.29
N GLN A 346 8.93 21.95 4.10
CA GLN A 346 9.27 22.80 2.97
C GLN A 346 8.08 23.67 2.53
N THR A 347 8.38 24.82 1.98
CA THR A 347 7.39 25.71 1.35
C THR A 347 7.09 25.25 -0.08
N ASN A 348 6.02 25.77 -0.69
CA ASN A 348 5.74 25.51 -2.11
C ASN A 348 6.91 25.89 -3.04
N ALA A 349 7.67 26.95 -2.70
CA ALA A 349 8.86 27.34 -3.46
C ALA A 349 9.97 26.28 -3.33
N ALA A 350 10.22 25.77 -2.13
CA ALA A 350 11.19 24.71 -1.89
C ALA A 350 10.76 23.37 -2.57
N THR A 351 9.45 23.09 -2.61
CA THR A 351 8.93 21.93 -3.35
C THR A 351 9.23 22.01 -4.86
N PHE A 352 9.12 23.21 -5.45
CA PHE A 352 9.53 23.44 -6.84
C PHE A 352 11.05 23.24 -7.01
N GLU A 353 11.87 23.76 -6.11
CA GLU A 353 13.32 23.57 -6.12
C GLU A 353 13.72 22.11 -5.98
N SER A 354 12.93 21.28 -5.25
CA SER A 354 13.16 19.84 -5.08
C SER A 354 12.94 19.02 -6.36
N SER A 355 12.49 19.63 -7.45
CA SER A 355 12.37 18.98 -8.77
C SER A 355 13.54 19.32 -9.68
N ALA A 356 13.86 18.43 -10.64
CA ALA A 356 14.86 18.72 -11.68
C ALA A 356 14.31 19.80 -12.66
N HIS A 357 14.19 21.03 -12.15
CA HIS A 357 13.50 22.15 -12.81
C HIS A 357 14.18 22.65 -14.10
N ILE A 358 15.45 22.29 -14.33
CA ILE A 358 16.13 22.60 -15.60
C ILE A 358 15.42 21.93 -16.80
N LEU A 359 14.74 20.82 -16.60
CA LEU A 359 13.97 20.15 -17.65
C LEU A 359 12.63 20.84 -17.96
N LYS A 360 12.26 21.87 -17.20
CA LYS A 360 11.00 22.62 -17.34
C LYS A 360 11.21 24.03 -17.95
N ARG A 361 12.43 24.35 -18.40
CA ARG A 361 12.76 25.61 -19.05
C ARG A 361 12.61 25.51 -20.56
#